data_e5a8e51cad20e5de038dd47b5954f444
#
_entry.id   e5a8e51cad20e5de038dd47b5954f444
#
_cell.length_a   1.000
_cell.length_b   1.000
_cell.length_c   1.000
_cell.angle_alpha   90.00
_cell.angle_beta   90.00
_cell.angle_gamma   90.00
#
_symmetry.space_group_name_H-M   'P 1'
#
loop_
_entity.id
_entity.type
_entity.pdbx_description
1 polymer ?
#
loop_
_entity_poly.entity_id
_entity_poly.type
_entity_poly.pdbx_seq_one_letter_code
_entity_poly.pdbx_strand_id
1 'polypeptide(L)'
;MSDRFDCMVCGEICVDLPMRTVDRRLPLEQMETVRIDPICPGVGGIVSNSGLVMARLGLRVGAFGYVGDDPWSDLVKAAFENGGLDTSYVLVHPQEATSATAVIVGDDAEHSFIYHSGASRCFDKNTALDHLDLFERTQYALFGYYHLMPNMEDDLPEVLKQVQETGCKTALDTAGGGGNLQPLDRCLPYLDFYIPSYSEGLSQTGYTDPKEMISAYRNFAPNALL
;
A
#
# COMPACT_ATOMS: atom_id res chain seq x y z
N MET A 1 21.26 -6.58 -19.83
CA MET A 1 20.59 -5.68 -18.86
C MET A 1 20.53 -6.44 -17.56
N SER A 2 20.82 -5.86 -16.42
CA SER A 2 20.78 -6.57 -15.14
C SER A 2 19.34 -7.01 -14.86
N ASP A 3 19.15 -8.22 -14.40
CA ASP A 3 17.82 -8.79 -14.06
C ASP A 3 17.28 -8.27 -12.71
N ARG A 4 17.79 -7.13 -12.27
CA ARG A 4 17.56 -6.53 -10.95
C ARG A 4 16.49 -5.45 -11.01
N PHE A 5 15.55 -5.46 -10.04
CA PHE A 5 14.60 -4.37 -9.81
C PHE A 5 15.24 -3.23 -9.01
N ASP A 6 14.91 -1.99 -9.38
CA ASP A 6 15.22 -0.84 -8.54
C ASP A 6 14.33 -0.82 -7.29
N CYS A 7 13.02 -1.12 -7.47
CA CYS A 7 12.08 -1.23 -6.38
C CYS A 7 11.07 -2.35 -6.62
N MET A 8 10.75 -3.09 -5.57
CA MET A 8 9.58 -3.95 -5.48
C MET A 8 8.57 -3.28 -4.55
N VAL A 9 7.36 -3.02 -5.04
CA VAL A 9 6.27 -2.48 -4.22
C VAL A 9 5.37 -3.62 -3.81
N CYS A 10 5.29 -3.84 -2.49
CA CYS A 10 4.65 -4.98 -1.87
C CYS A 10 3.43 -4.53 -1.07
N GLY A 11 2.29 -5.16 -1.28
CA GLY A 11 1.11 -4.88 -0.46
C GLY A 11 -0.17 -4.68 -1.26
N GLU A 12 -0.95 -3.68 -0.85
CA GLU A 12 -2.28 -3.50 -1.38
C GLU A 12 -2.33 -3.14 -2.86
N ILE A 13 -3.18 -3.90 -3.56
CA ILE A 13 -3.60 -3.65 -4.94
C ILE A 13 -5.12 -3.58 -4.94
N CYS A 14 -5.71 -2.46 -5.35
CA CYS A 14 -7.17 -2.35 -5.44
C CYS A 14 -7.63 -1.62 -6.70
N VAL A 15 -8.93 -1.70 -6.96
CA VAL A 15 -9.62 -0.89 -7.96
C VAL A 15 -10.38 0.21 -7.23
N ASP A 16 -10.15 1.46 -7.64
CA ASP A 16 -10.87 2.62 -7.14
C ASP A 16 -12.04 2.97 -8.06
N LEU A 17 -13.22 3.11 -7.47
CA LEU A 17 -14.46 3.50 -8.12
C LEU A 17 -14.85 4.90 -7.63
N PRO A 18 -14.36 5.98 -8.28
CA PRO A 18 -14.67 7.34 -7.85
C PRO A 18 -16.13 7.68 -8.12
N MET A 19 -16.86 7.96 -7.05
CA MET A 19 -18.25 8.42 -7.06
C MET A 19 -18.27 9.92 -6.75
N ARG A 20 -18.30 10.76 -7.78
CA ARG A 20 -18.21 12.21 -7.67
C ARG A 20 -19.57 12.86 -7.61
N THR A 21 -19.59 14.08 -7.00
CA THR A 21 -20.78 14.90 -6.77
C THR A 21 -21.77 14.28 -5.78
N VAL A 22 -21.25 13.62 -4.72
CA VAL A 22 -22.08 13.13 -3.63
C VAL A 22 -22.08 14.16 -2.48
N ASP A 23 -23.26 14.57 -2.02
CA ASP A 23 -23.35 15.37 -0.80
C ASP A 23 -23.12 14.49 0.44
N ARG A 24 -21.87 14.47 0.93
CA ARG A 24 -21.43 13.67 2.07
C ARG A 24 -22.05 14.06 3.41
N ARG A 25 -22.78 15.18 3.47
CA ARG A 25 -23.49 15.65 4.66
C ARG A 25 -24.85 14.96 4.84
N LEU A 26 -25.36 14.36 3.76
CA LEU A 26 -26.60 13.59 3.82
C LEU A 26 -26.35 12.23 4.47
N PRO A 27 -27.12 11.84 5.49
CA PRO A 27 -27.08 10.49 6.03
C PRO A 27 -27.43 9.45 4.96
N LEU A 28 -26.78 8.28 5.01
CA LEU A 28 -27.02 7.20 4.03
C LEU A 28 -28.50 6.79 3.96
N GLU A 29 -29.22 6.84 5.08
CA GLU A 29 -30.65 6.50 5.15
C GLU A 29 -31.54 7.47 4.34
N GLN A 30 -31.03 8.64 4.00
CA GLN A 30 -31.73 9.65 3.19
C GLN A 30 -31.34 9.59 1.71
N MET A 31 -30.39 8.71 1.36
CA MET A 31 -29.89 8.55 0.00
C MET A 31 -30.62 7.42 -0.73
N GLU A 32 -31.89 7.63 -1.14
CA GLU A 32 -32.61 6.63 -1.92
C GLU A 32 -32.00 6.44 -3.32
N THR A 33 -31.72 7.53 -4.02
CA THR A 33 -31.09 7.53 -5.34
C THR A 33 -30.29 8.82 -5.51
N VAL A 34 -28.99 8.69 -5.64
CA VAL A 34 -28.07 9.82 -5.91
C VAL A 34 -27.56 9.70 -7.32
N ARG A 35 -27.73 10.76 -8.11
CA ARG A 35 -27.12 10.86 -9.45
C ARG A 35 -25.71 11.38 -9.31
N ILE A 36 -24.77 10.68 -9.91
CA ILE A 36 -23.35 10.98 -9.86
C ILE A 36 -22.79 11.14 -11.28
N ASP A 37 -21.57 11.65 -11.37
CA ASP A 37 -20.81 11.65 -12.62
C ASP A 37 -20.50 10.22 -13.08
N PRO A 38 -20.12 10.02 -14.36
CA PRO A 38 -19.70 8.70 -14.83
C PRO A 38 -18.59 8.10 -13.98
N ILE A 39 -18.77 6.86 -13.56
CA ILE A 39 -17.74 6.12 -12.84
C ILE A 39 -16.66 5.69 -13.82
N CYS A 40 -15.45 6.20 -13.64
CA CYS A 40 -14.27 5.79 -14.38
C CYS A 40 -13.37 4.99 -13.43
N PRO A 41 -13.40 3.64 -13.47
CA PRO A 41 -12.56 2.83 -12.62
C PRO A 41 -11.08 3.12 -12.82
N GLY A 42 -10.34 3.20 -11.72
CA GLY A 42 -8.88 3.37 -11.71
C GLY A 42 -8.22 2.31 -10.85
N VAL A 43 -6.90 2.31 -10.83
CA VAL A 43 -6.13 1.44 -9.94
C VAL A 43 -5.67 2.23 -8.72
N GLY A 44 -5.77 1.62 -7.55
CA GLY A 44 -5.40 2.16 -6.25
C GLY A 44 -4.52 1.21 -5.45
N GLY A 45 -4.33 1.55 -4.19
CA GLY A 45 -3.39 0.87 -3.30
C GLY A 45 -1.94 1.32 -3.49
N ILE A 46 -1.08 0.93 -2.55
CA ILE A 46 0.33 1.36 -2.54
C ILE A 46 1.06 0.93 -3.81
N VAL A 47 0.77 -0.28 -4.31
CA VAL A 47 1.43 -0.83 -5.49
C VAL A 47 1.14 0.05 -6.71
N SER A 48 -0.11 0.49 -6.87
CA SER A 48 -0.49 1.40 -7.95
C SER A 48 0.08 2.80 -7.76
N ASN A 49 -0.17 3.39 -6.57
CA ASN A 49 0.13 4.79 -6.30
C ASN A 49 1.63 5.08 -6.35
N SER A 50 2.44 4.27 -5.68
CA SER A 50 3.89 4.43 -5.65
C SER A 50 4.57 3.77 -6.86
N GLY A 51 4.15 2.56 -7.22
CA GLY A 51 4.78 1.79 -8.28
C GLY A 51 4.69 2.46 -9.66
N LEU A 52 3.49 2.90 -10.06
CA LEU A 52 3.28 3.58 -11.34
C LEU A 52 4.05 4.92 -11.43
N VAL A 53 4.14 5.65 -10.31
CA VAL A 53 4.91 6.91 -10.28
C VAL A 53 6.40 6.62 -10.45
N MET A 54 6.94 5.64 -9.72
CA MET A 54 8.35 5.26 -9.83
C MET A 54 8.68 4.74 -11.22
N ALA A 55 7.81 3.91 -11.84
CA ALA A 55 8.01 3.43 -13.20
C ALA A 55 8.02 4.58 -14.23
N ARG A 56 7.12 5.56 -14.09
CA ARG A 56 7.11 6.78 -14.94
C ARG A 56 8.35 7.64 -14.77
N LEU A 57 9.01 7.59 -13.62
CA LEU A 57 10.30 8.24 -13.38
C LEU A 57 11.49 7.45 -13.96
N GLY A 58 11.23 6.31 -14.62
CA GLY A 58 12.24 5.51 -15.31
C GLY A 58 12.89 4.43 -14.47
N LEU A 59 12.35 4.13 -13.27
CA LEU A 59 12.82 3.04 -12.44
C LEU A 59 12.24 1.70 -12.94
N ARG A 60 13.00 0.62 -12.79
CA ARG A 60 12.50 -0.74 -12.99
C ARG A 60 11.77 -1.22 -11.73
N VAL A 61 10.46 -1.21 -11.79
CA VAL A 61 9.60 -1.48 -10.64
C VAL A 61 8.78 -2.75 -10.87
N GLY A 62 8.74 -3.63 -9.87
CA GLY A 62 7.85 -4.77 -9.83
C GLY A 62 6.68 -4.54 -8.87
N ALA A 63 5.55 -5.15 -9.20
CA ALA A 63 4.36 -5.20 -8.36
C ALA A 63 4.29 -6.55 -7.65
N PHE A 64 4.17 -6.55 -6.32
CA PHE A 64 4.04 -7.78 -5.53
C PHE A 64 2.85 -7.69 -4.58
N GLY A 65 1.83 -8.47 -4.85
CA GLY A 65 0.58 -8.50 -4.09
C GLY A 65 -0.45 -9.41 -4.73
N TYR A 66 -1.64 -9.45 -4.15
CA TYR A 66 -2.72 -10.29 -4.63
C TYR A 66 -3.81 -9.50 -5.34
N VAL A 67 -4.35 -10.13 -6.39
CA VAL A 67 -5.63 -9.80 -7.03
C VAL A 67 -6.52 -11.06 -7.02
N GLY A 68 -7.81 -10.92 -7.31
CA GLY A 68 -8.72 -12.05 -7.51
C GLY A 68 -8.65 -12.63 -8.92
N ASP A 69 -9.40 -13.70 -9.14
CA ASP A 69 -9.67 -14.25 -10.48
C ASP A 69 -10.99 -13.65 -11.00
N ASP A 70 -10.93 -12.36 -11.39
CA ASP A 70 -12.09 -11.58 -11.77
C ASP A 70 -11.74 -10.46 -12.78
N PRO A 71 -12.74 -9.80 -13.41
CA PRO A 71 -12.48 -8.71 -14.37
C PRO A 71 -11.71 -7.51 -13.82
N TRP A 72 -11.71 -7.29 -12.50
CA TRP A 72 -10.93 -6.22 -11.88
C TRP A 72 -9.43 -6.52 -11.93
N SER A 73 -9.05 -7.79 -11.82
CA SER A 73 -7.65 -8.20 -11.97
C SER A 73 -7.10 -7.92 -13.36
N ASP A 74 -7.94 -8.10 -14.40
CA ASP A 74 -7.56 -7.78 -15.78
C ASP A 74 -7.32 -6.27 -15.96
N LEU A 75 -8.20 -5.44 -15.36
CA LEU A 75 -8.04 -3.98 -15.35
C LEU A 75 -6.74 -3.57 -14.65
N VAL A 76 -6.45 -4.17 -13.49
CA VAL A 76 -5.22 -3.90 -12.74
C VAL A 76 -3.99 -4.25 -13.56
N LYS A 77 -3.92 -5.48 -14.08
CA LYS A 77 -2.78 -5.96 -14.88
C LYS A 77 -2.54 -5.08 -16.10
N ALA A 78 -3.61 -4.77 -16.86
CA ALA A 78 -3.51 -3.90 -18.02
C ALA A 78 -3.02 -2.48 -17.65
N ALA A 79 -3.47 -1.92 -16.53
CA ALA A 79 -3.02 -0.60 -16.07
C ALA A 79 -1.54 -0.62 -15.66
N PHE A 80 -1.10 -1.68 -14.99
CA PHE A 80 0.29 -1.84 -14.55
C PHE A 80 1.22 -2.01 -15.74
N GLU A 81 0.91 -2.90 -16.68
CA GLU A 81 1.70 -3.13 -17.89
C GLU A 81 1.81 -1.87 -18.74
N ASN A 82 0.69 -1.17 -18.96
CA ASN A 82 0.67 0.11 -19.67
C ASN A 82 1.46 1.22 -18.94
N GLY A 83 1.54 1.13 -17.61
CA GLY A 83 2.29 2.05 -16.77
C GLY A 83 3.76 1.68 -16.61
N GLY A 84 4.20 0.54 -17.15
CA GLY A 84 5.59 0.08 -17.11
C GLY A 84 5.99 -0.66 -15.84
N LEU A 85 5.01 -1.16 -15.04
CA LEU A 85 5.28 -2.06 -13.92
C LEU A 85 5.43 -3.50 -14.43
N ASP A 86 6.38 -4.21 -13.83
CA ASP A 86 6.48 -5.66 -13.99
C ASP A 86 5.41 -6.35 -13.14
N THR A 87 4.54 -7.13 -13.78
CA THR A 87 3.39 -7.81 -13.17
C THR A 87 3.65 -9.27 -12.82
N SER A 88 4.88 -9.76 -12.99
CA SER A 88 5.23 -11.18 -12.82
C SER A 88 4.95 -11.70 -11.41
N TYR A 89 4.85 -10.81 -10.43
CA TYR A 89 4.57 -11.11 -9.02
C TYR A 89 3.21 -10.60 -8.55
N VAL A 90 2.32 -10.22 -9.49
CA VAL A 90 0.91 -10.03 -9.20
C VAL A 90 0.24 -11.41 -9.14
N LEU A 91 0.05 -11.89 -7.92
CA LEU A 91 -0.48 -13.22 -7.64
C LEU A 91 -2.01 -13.20 -7.75
N VAL A 92 -2.59 -14.31 -8.24
CA VAL A 92 -4.04 -14.46 -8.32
C VAL A 92 -4.52 -15.34 -7.18
N HIS A 93 -5.39 -14.80 -6.32
CA HIS A 93 -6.00 -15.58 -5.23
C HIS A 93 -7.21 -16.37 -5.77
N PRO A 94 -7.28 -17.69 -5.52
CA PRO A 94 -8.29 -18.55 -6.18
C PRO A 94 -9.71 -18.40 -5.64
N GLN A 95 -9.90 -17.73 -4.51
CA GLN A 95 -11.20 -17.67 -3.81
C GLN A 95 -11.62 -16.24 -3.43
N GLU A 96 -10.67 -15.30 -3.33
CA GLU A 96 -10.96 -13.93 -2.95
C GLU A 96 -11.06 -13.04 -4.20
N ALA A 97 -12.01 -12.10 -4.19
CA ALA A 97 -12.12 -11.11 -5.24
C ALA A 97 -11.01 -10.06 -5.14
N THR A 98 -10.71 -9.39 -6.24
CA THR A 98 -9.83 -8.22 -6.22
C THR A 98 -10.36 -7.15 -5.26
N SER A 99 -9.48 -6.56 -4.48
CA SER A 99 -9.84 -5.46 -3.56
C SER A 99 -10.43 -4.29 -4.35
N ALA A 100 -11.44 -3.64 -3.79
CA ALA A 100 -12.11 -2.53 -4.44
C ALA A 100 -12.57 -1.46 -3.45
N THR A 101 -12.49 -0.20 -3.87
CA THR A 101 -12.87 0.96 -3.05
C THR A 101 -13.87 1.83 -3.78
N ALA A 102 -15.06 2.03 -3.22
CA ALA A 102 -15.91 3.13 -3.61
C ALA A 102 -15.38 4.42 -2.95
N VAL A 103 -14.86 5.33 -3.77
CA VAL A 103 -14.31 6.61 -3.31
C VAL A 103 -15.40 7.67 -3.44
N ILE A 104 -16.06 7.99 -2.33
CA ILE A 104 -17.13 8.99 -2.27
C ILE A 104 -16.49 10.38 -2.22
N VAL A 105 -16.63 11.16 -3.27
CA VAL A 105 -16.03 12.49 -3.38
C VAL A 105 -17.12 13.55 -3.31
N GLY A 106 -17.01 14.47 -2.35
CA GLY A 106 -17.90 15.61 -2.17
C GLY A 106 -17.52 16.81 -3.05
N ASP A 107 -18.40 17.83 -3.06
CA ASP A 107 -18.16 19.09 -3.75
C ASP A 107 -16.99 19.89 -3.16
N ASP A 108 -16.62 19.59 -1.91
CA ASP A 108 -15.50 20.19 -1.19
C ASP A 108 -14.14 19.52 -1.49
N ALA A 109 -14.13 18.56 -2.43
CA ALA A 109 -13.01 17.69 -2.77
C ALA A 109 -12.55 16.75 -1.64
N GLU A 110 -13.21 16.79 -0.48
CA GLU A 110 -13.02 15.79 0.57
C GLU A 110 -13.62 14.46 0.15
N HIS A 111 -13.09 13.37 0.70
CA HIS A 111 -13.50 12.02 0.31
C HIS A 111 -13.68 11.08 1.49
N SER A 112 -14.48 10.06 1.27
CA SER A 112 -14.67 8.93 2.17
C SER A 112 -14.54 7.64 1.39
N PHE A 113 -14.11 6.59 2.04
CA PHE A 113 -13.90 5.29 1.41
C PHE A 113 -14.89 4.26 1.93
N ILE A 114 -15.45 3.47 1.02
CA ILE A 114 -16.14 2.22 1.32
C ILE A 114 -15.32 1.11 0.68
N TYR A 115 -14.63 0.34 1.50
CA TYR A 115 -13.55 -0.54 1.09
C TYR A 115 -13.90 -2.02 1.28
N HIS A 116 -13.66 -2.79 0.22
CA HIS A 116 -13.64 -4.24 0.24
C HIS A 116 -12.19 -4.73 0.17
N SER A 117 -11.71 -5.34 1.24
CA SER A 117 -10.30 -5.73 1.37
C SER A 117 -9.87 -6.86 0.41
N GLY A 118 -10.78 -7.68 -0.05
CA GLY A 118 -10.54 -8.70 -1.07
C GLY A 118 -9.25 -9.50 -0.90
N ALA A 119 -8.62 -9.82 -2.03
CA ALA A 119 -7.42 -10.63 -2.10
C ALA A 119 -6.18 -9.98 -1.43
N SER A 120 -6.10 -8.64 -1.36
CA SER A 120 -4.95 -7.95 -0.75
C SER A 120 -4.76 -8.32 0.73
N ARG A 121 -5.86 -8.59 1.47
CA ARG A 121 -5.78 -9.04 2.87
C ARG A 121 -5.07 -10.38 3.06
N CYS A 122 -4.98 -11.18 1.98
CA CYS A 122 -4.35 -12.51 2.00
C CYS A 122 -2.83 -12.44 1.86
N PHE A 123 -2.27 -11.26 1.61
CA PHE A 123 -0.82 -11.07 1.60
C PHE A 123 -0.29 -11.28 3.02
N ASP A 124 0.45 -12.38 3.22
CA ASP A 124 0.91 -12.86 4.51
C ASP A 124 2.42 -13.10 4.52
N LYS A 125 2.93 -13.51 5.67
CA LYS A 125 4.34 -13.86 5.86
C LYS A 125 4.80 -14.94 4.88
N ASN A 126 4.03 -16.01 4.71
CA ASN A 126 4.43 -17.12 3.85
C ASN A 126 4.56 -16.64 2.39
N THR A 127 3.61 -15.84 1.94
CA THR A 127 3.68 -15.21 0.60
C THR A 127 4.97 -14.44 0.40
N ALA A 128 5.40 -13.65 1.38
CA ALA A 128 6.63 -12.88 1.27
C ALA A 128 7.88 -13.77 1.34
N LEU A 129 7.92 -14.72 2.28
CA LEU A 129 9.09 -15.56 2.52
C LEU A 129 9.30 -16.64 1.43
N ASP A 130 8.23 -17.13 0.82
CA ASP A 130 8.31 -18.05 -0.32
C ASP A 130 8.92 -17.40 -1.58
N HIS A 131 9.05 -16.05 -1.57
CA HIS A 131 9.62 -15.26 -2.67
C HIS A 131 10.86 -14.45 -2.24
N LEU A 132 11.66 -14.94 -1.30
CA LEU A 132 12.89 -14.24 -0.86
C LEU A 132 13.90 -14.05 -2.00
N ASP A 133 13.93 -14.95 -2.98
CA ASP A 133 14.75 -14.84 -4.19
C ASP A 133 14.44 -13.57 -5.00
N LEU A 134 13.21 -13.07 -4.91
CA LEU A 134 12.80 -11.80 -5.50
C LEU A 134 13.57 -10.63 -4.87
N PHE A 135 13.70 -10.63 -3.55
CA PHE A 135 14.37 -9.56 -2.82
C PHE A 135 15.89 -9.59 -2.98
N GLU A 136 16.51 -10.76 -3.22
CA GLU A 136 17.94 -10.88 -3.56
C GLU A 136 18.31 -10.08 -4.83
N ARG A 137 17.36 -9.93 -5.76
CA ARG A 137 17.52 -9.18 -7.00
C ARG A 137 16.78 -7.83 -7.01
N THR A 138 16.43 -7.33 -5.85
CA THR A 138 15.76 -6.04 -5.66
C THR A 138 16.64 -5.10 -4.85
N GLN A 139 16.68 -3.82 -5.22
CA GLN A 139 17.45 -2.83 -4.47
C GLN A 139 16.68 -2.29 -3.27
N TYR A 140 15.38 -1.98 -3.46
CA TYR A 140 14.49 -1.45 -2.45
C TYR A 140 13.17 -2.23 -2.46
N ALA A 141 12.65 -2.58 -1.28
CA ALA A 141 11.31 -3.11 -1.09
C ALA A 141 10.48 -2.11 -0.31
N LEU A 142 9.40 -1.61 -0.91
CA LEU A 142 8.42 -0.75 -0.26
C LEU A 142 7.21 -1.59 0.13
N PHE A 143 7.01 -1.79 1.42
CA PHE A 143 5.81 -2.41 1.97
C PHE A 143 4.76 -1.34 2.32
N GLY A 144 3.50 -1.59 2.05
CA GLY A 144 2.38 -0.71 2.42
C GLY A 144 1.06 -1.23 1.80
N TYR A 145 0.01 -0.84 2.20
CA TYR A 145 -0.45 -0.09 3.34
C TYR A 145 -0.58 -1.01 4.57
N TYR A 146 0.26 -0.84 5.55
CA TYR A 146 0.40 -1.76 6.70
C TYR A 146 -0.94 -2.15 7.34
N HIS A 147 -1.79 -1.18 7.64
CA HIS A 147 -3.10 -1.42 8.28
C HIS A 147 -4.16 -2.05 7.37
N LEU A 148 -3.89 -2.21 6.09
CA LEU A 148 -4.78 -2.88 5.15
C LEU A 148 -4.32 -4.32 4.84
N MET A 149 -3.26 -4.78 5.50
CA MET A 149 -2.72 -6.13 5.40
C MET A 149 -2.82 -6.88 6.75
N PRO A 150 -4.03 -7.22 7.22
CA PRO A 150 -4.22 -7.78 8.56
C PRO A 150 -3.49 -9.10 8.79
N ASN A 151 -3.29 -9.91 7.74
CA ASN A 151 -2.57 -11.18 7.85
C ASN A 151 -1.04 -11.01 7.89
N MET A 152 -0.54 -9.81 7.64
CA MET A 152 0.88 -9.45 7.69
C MET A 152 1.24 -8.69 8.98
N GLU A 153 0.29 -8.05 9.62
CA GLU A 153 0.54 -7.03 10.66
C GLU A 153 1.44 -7.53 11.79
N ASP A 154 1.17 -8.72 12.33
CA ASP A 154 1.97 -9.28 13.41
C ASP A 154 3.31 -9.86 12.95
N ASP A 155 3.40 -10.31 11.72
CA ASP A 155 4.55 -11.00 11.15
C ASP A 155 5.48 -10.08 10.34
N LEU A 156 5.06 -8.85 10.04
CA LEU A 156 5.84 -7.90 9.24
C LEU A 156 7.27 -7.65 9.78
N PRO A 157 7.50 -7.56 11.10
CA PRO A 157 8.87 -7.42 11.63
C PRO A 157 9.81 -8.55 11.20
N GLU A 158 9.32 -9.79 11.20
CA GLU A 158 10.09 -10.95 10.75
C GLU A 158 10.34 -10.90 9.24
N VAL A 159 9.33 -10.57 8.46
CA VAL A 159 9.44 -10.41 7.00
C VAL A 159 10.48 -9.35 6.65
N LEU A 160 10.39 -8.15 7.24
CA LEU A 160 11.34 -7.06 7.00
C LEU A 160 12.78 -7.47 7.32
N LYS A 161 12.96 -8.18 8.45
CA LYS A 161 14.27 -8.71 8.83
C LYS A 161 14.83 -9.66 7.77
N GLN A 162 14.02 -10.64 7.34
CA GLN A 162 14.44 -11.61 6.33
C GLN A 162 14.73 -10.94 4.98
N VAL A 163 13.95 -9.96 4.59
CA VAL A 163 14.18 -9.16 3.39
C VAL A 163 15.50 -8.39 3.48
N GLN A 164 15.81 -7.77 4.62
CA GLN A 164 17.11 -7.10 4.82
C GLN A 164 18.29 -8.07 4.74
N GLU A 165 18.13 -9.30 5.24
CA GLU A 165 19.17 -10.34 5.19
C GLU A 165 19.54 -10.75 3.75
N THR A 166 18.64 -10.51 2.76
CA THR A 166 18.95 -10.68 1.33
C THR A 166 19.83 -9.55 0.76
N GLY A 167 20.03 -8.46 1.50
CA GLY A 167 20.70 -7.25 1.04
C GLY A 167 19.79 -6.22 0.39
N CYS A 168 18.48 -6.48 0.36
CA CYS A 168 17.46 -5.52 -0.06
C CYS A 168 17.22 -4.48 1.04
N LYS A 169 17.08 -3.20 0.66
CA LYS A 169 16.69 -2.14 1.59
C LYS A 169 15.18 -2.07 1.74
N THR A 170 14.72 -1.81 2.95
CA THR A 170 13.30 -1.85 3.31
C THR A 170 12.73 -0.47 3.55
N ALA A 171 11.53 -0.25 3.06
CA ALA A 171 10.73 0.94 3.30
C ALA A 171 9.30 0.55 3.71
N LEU A 172 8.66 1.38 4.52
CA LEU A 172 7.27 1.17 4.96
C LEU A 172 6.45 2.46 4.84
N ASP A 173 5.23 2.29 4.32
CA ASP A 173 4.13 3.24 4.33
C ASP A 173 2.95 2.63 5.09
N THR A 174 2.35 3.35 6.04
CA THR A 174 1.31 2.78 6.92
C THR A 174 -0.11 2.96 6.42
N ALA A 175 -0.39 3.99 5.65
CA ALA A 175 -1.73 4.43 5.19
C ALA A 175 -2.73 4.80 6.31
N GLY A 176 -3.84 5.43 5.88
CA GLY A 176 -5.13 5.47 6.56
C GLY A 176 -5.15 5.92 8.01
N GLY A 177 -4.48 7.02 8.36
CA GLY A 177 -4.45 7.53 9.73
C GLY A 177 -3.30 6.96 10.58
N GLY A 178 -2.49 6.06 9.99
CA GLY A 178 -1.21 5.60 10.54
C GLY A 178 -1.30 4.71 11.78
N GLY A 179 -2.51 4.47 12.32
CA GLY A 179 -2.68 3.69 13.54
C GLY A 179 -1.96 4.27 14.76
N ASN A 180 -1.62 3.39 15.68
CA ASN A 180 -0.81 3.72 16.86
C ASN A 180 0.66 3.32 16.61
N LEU A 181 1.57 3.92 17.38
CA LEU A 181 2.98 3.53 17.33
C LEU A 181 3.19 2.05 17.67
N GLN A 182 2.37 1.49 18.55
CA GLN A 182 2.34 0.05 18.81
C GLN A 182 1.17 -0.60 18.04
N PRO A 183 1.41 -1.70 17.29
CA PRO A 183 2.60 -2.57 17.24
C PRO A 183 3.66 -2.18 16.19
N LEU A 184 3.51 -1.07 15.49
CA LEU A 184 4.41 -0.60 14.43
C LEU A 184 5.87 -0.45 14.91
N ASP A 185 6.08 -0.09 16.18
CA ASP A 185 7.40 0.02 16.79
C ASP A 185 8.28 -1.22 16.62
N ARG A 186 7.66 -2.42 16.49
CA ARG A 186 8.37 -3.68 16.21
C ARG A 186 8.94 -3.75 14.78
N CYS A 187 8.35 -3.00 13.82
CA CYS A 187 8.81 -2.95 12.44
C CYS A 187 9.99 -1.98 12.26
N LEU A 188 9.97 -0.86 12.99
CA LEU A 188 10.89 0.25 12.81
C LEU A 188 12.38 -0.13 12.86
N PRO A 189 12.85 -1.08 13.71
CA PRO A 189 14.26 -1.51 13.73
C PRO A 189 14.75 -2.14 12.41
N TYR A 190 13.82 -2.64 11.60
CA TYR A 190 14.08 -3.34 10.33
C TYR A 190 13.77 -2.49 9.11
N LEU A 191 13.75 -1.16 9.25
CA LEU A 191 13.51 -0.23 8.14
C LEU A 191 14.74 0.60 7.85
N ASP A 192 15.06 0.74 6.56
CA ASP A 192 15.98 1.75 6.04
C ASP A 192 15.26 3.10 5.82
N PHE A 193 13.95 3.03 5.49
CA PHE A 193 13.12 4.20 5.25
C PHE A 193 11.75 4.02 5.91
N TYR A 194 11.32 5.03 6.66
CA TYR A 194 9.97 5.12 7.17
C TYR A 194 9.36 6.44 6.72
N ILE A 195 8.21 6.40 6.03
CA ILE A 195 7.66 7.53 5.27
C ILE A 195 6.22 7.83 5.76
N PRO A 196 6.03 8.25 7.02
CA PRO A 196 4.72 8.64 7.51
C PRO A 196 4.34 10.03 6.98
N SER A 197 3.05 10.22 6.71
CA SER A 197 2.48 11.57 6.55
C SER A 197 2.49 12.33 7.88
N TYR A 198 2.30 13.64 7.84
CA TYR A 198 2.19 14.45 9.06
C TYR A 198 1.07 13.97 9.99
N SER A 199 -0.09 13.62 9.42
CA SER A 199 -1.24 13.13 10.19
C SER A 199 -0.98 11.78 10.87
N GLU A 200 -0.27 10.89 10.20
CA GLU A 200 0.18 9.61 10.76
C GLU A 200 1.20 9.83 11.87
N GLY A 201 2.17 10.70 11.65
CA GLY A 201 3.14 11.09 12.67
C GLY A 201 2.49 11.65 13.91
N LEU A 202 1.50 12.52 13.76
CA LEU A 202 0.72 13.07 14.85
C LEU A 202 -0.05 11.98 15.62
N SER A 203 -0.73 11.07 14.90
CA SER A 203 -1.49 9.98 15.51
C SER A 203 -0.59 9.02 16.29
N GLN A 204 0.56 8.66 15.71
CA GLN A 204 1.48 7.67 16.27
C GLN A 204 2.28 8.20 17.45
N THR A 205 2.72 9.45 17.40
CA THR A 205 3.65 10.01 18.39
C THR A 205 3.00 10.98 19.37
N GLY A 206 1.84 11.55 19.01
CA GLY A 206 1.18 12.61 19.77
C GLY A 206 1.85 13.98 19.69
N TYR A 207 2.99 14.10 18.97
CA TYR A 207 3.68 15.38 18.80
C TYR A 207 3.14 16.15 17.60
N THR A 208 3.17 17.49 17.70
CA THR A 208 2.78 18.38 16.59
C THR A 208 4.00 18.96 15.85
N ASP A 209 5.17 18.99 16.47
CA ASP A 209 6.42 19.39 15.83
C ASP A 209 7.02 18.18 15.07
N PRO A 210 7.24 18.27 13.75
CA PRO A 210 7.89 17.21 12.98
C PRO A 210 9.25 16.77 13.51
N LYS A 211 10.02 17.66 14.15
CA LYS A 211 11.31 17.31 14.76
C LYS A 211 11.14 16.40 15.97
N GLU A 212 10.11 16.65 16.79
CA GLU A 212 9.78 15.80 17.92
C GLU A 212 9.25 14.44 17.45
N MET A 213 8.42 14.40 16.38
CA MET A 213 7.99 13.15 15.74
C MET A 213 9.19 12.32 15.29
N ILE A 214 10.12 12.93 14.54
CA ILE A 214 11.34 12.26 14.08
C ILE A 214 12.16 11.76 15.27
N SER A 215 12.30 12.56 16.33
CA SER A 215 13.04 12.17 17.53
C SER A 215 12.41 10.97 18.23
N ALA A 216 11.06 10.89 18.27
CA ALA A 216 10.35 9.75 18.81
C ALA A 216 10.61 8.46 18.00
N TYR A 217 10.53 8.53 16.65
CA TYR A 217 10.82 7.39 15.78
C TYR A 217 12.28 6.91 15.88
N ARG A 218 13.23 7.81 16.06
CA ARG A 218 14.65 7.47 16.18
C ARG A 218 14.98 6.61 17.41
N ASN A 219 14.11 6.57 18.41
CA ASN A 219 14.28 5.63 19.53
C ASN A 219 14.11 4.17 19.08
N PHE A 220 13.38 3.91 18.00
CA PHE A 220 13.10 2.58 17.46
C PHE A 220 13.87 2.32 16.16
N ALA A 221 14.07 3.34 15.35
CA ALA A 221 14.70 3.28 14.03
C ALA A 221 15.90 4.23 13.93
N PRO A 222 17.00 4.00 14.67
CA PRO A 222 18.13 4.95 14.78
C PRO A 222 18.82 5.19 13.43
N ASN A 223 18.77 4.24 12.51
CA ASN A 223 19.47 4.28 11.23
C ASN A 223 18.54 4.55 10.04
N ALA A 224 17.22 4.57 10.24
CA ALA A 224 16.26 4.81 9.17
C ALA A 224 16.26 6.29 8.75
N LEU A 225 16.01 6.54 7.47
CA LEU A 225 15.57 7.84 6.97
C LEU A 225 14.09 8.02 7.27
N LEU A 226 13.73 9.18 7.79
CA LEU A 226 12.40 9.54 8.26
C LEU A 226 11.94 10.81 7.55
#